data_14bb6be88177961b71142afa9c745781
#
_entry.id   14bb6be88177961b71142afa9c745781
#
_cell.length_a   1.000
_cell.length_b   1.000
_cell.length_c   1.000
_cell.angle_alpha   90.00
_cell.angle_beta   90.00
_cell.angle_gamma   90.00
#
_symmetry.space_group_name_H-M   'P 1'
#
loop_
_entity.id
_entity.type
_entity.pdbx_description
1 polymer ?
#
loop_
_entity_poly.entity_id
_entity_poly.type
_entity_poly.pdbx_seq_one_letter_code
_entity_poly.pdbx_strand_id
1 'polypeptide(L)'
;MSRRRSKVRNQKGFTLIEIIAVLVILGILAAVAIPRFMDLTTVASDKAAMQAVAEGKSRLSNQFARDLLMATTNVTTDKLATKATASLASAGDYKLAYSRMSATEIKVRATGSGTVKGTNSSLWILPQ
;
A
#
# COMPACT_ATOMS: atom_id res chain seq x y z
N MET A 1 64.12 34.06 15.66
CA MET A 1 63.03 34.08 14.66
C MET A 1 62.88 32.67 14.08
N SER A 2 61.89 31.91 14.55
CA SER A 2 61.64 30.53 14.12
C SER A 2 60.64 30.54 12.95
N ARG A 3 61.08 30.18 11.75
CA ARG A 3 60.20 30.04 10.60
C ARG A 3 59.43 28.72 10.71
N ARG A 4 58.12 28.81 10.99
CA ARG A 4 57.20 27.67 10.86
C ARG A 4 57.11 27.29 9.39
N ARG A 5 57.68 26.15 9.01
CA ARG A 5 57.42 25.52 7.74
C ARG A 5 55.98 25.00 7.73
N SER A 6 55.13 25.61 6.91
CA SER A 6 53.80 25.11 6.63
C SER A 6 53.90 23.76 5.88
N LYS A 7 53.43 22.70 6.50
CA LYS A 7 53.32 21.35 5.91
C LYS A 7 52.26 21.41 4.80
N VAL A 8 52.69 21.51 3.55
CA VAL A 8 51.81 21.43 2.39
C VAL A 8 51.19 20.02 2.42
N ARG A 9 49.92 19.96 2.77
CA ARG A 9 49.13 18.69 2.70
C ARG A 9 48.98 18.35 1.23
N ASN A 10 49.53 17.21 0.83
CA ASN A 10 49.42 16.66 -0.50
C ASN A 10 47.94 16.33 -0.76
N GLN A 11 47.19 17.25 -1.33
CA GLN A 11 45.80 17.07 -1.73
C GLN A 11 45.84 16.32 -3.08
N LYS A 12 45.62 15.00 -3.01
CA LYS A 12 45.40 14.21 -4.21
C LYS A 12 43.99 14.50 -4.69
N GLY A 13 43.84 15.24 -5.78
CA GLY A 13 42.56 15.46 -6.45
C GLY A 13 42.16 14.25 -7.26
N PHE A 14 40.86 14.00 -7.41
CA PHE A 14 40.37 13.01 -8.36
C PHE A 14 40.65 13.37 -9.79
N THR A 15 40.96 12.39 -10.61
CA THR A 15 41.13 12.60 -12.06
C THR A 15 39.76 12.69 -12.75
N LEU A 16 39.68 13.48 -13.83
CA LEU A 16 38.44 13.60 -14.60
C LEU A 16 37.98 12.25 -15.15
N ILE A 17 38.91 11.38 -15.53
CA ILE A 17 38.61 10.05 -16.04
C ILE A 17 38.01 9.14 -14.98
N GLU A 18 38.42 9.22 -13.69
CA GLU A 18 37.82 8.47 -12.60
C GLU A 18 36.37 8.82 -12.41
N ILE A 19 36.03 10.10 -12.44
CA ILE A 19 34.63 10.55 -12.29
C ILE A 19 33.78 10.10 -13.47
N ILE A 20 34.26 10.23 -14.70
CA ILE A 20 33.55 9.77 -15.91
C ILE A 20 33.32 8.26 -15.85
N ALA A 21 34.31 7.47 -15.48
CA ALA A 21 34.21 6.03 -15.41
C ALA A 21 33.15 5.61 -14.37
N VAL A 22 33.12 6.24 -13.19
CA VAL A 22 32.11 5.98 -12.16
C VAL A 22 30.70 6.35 -12.64
N LEU A 23 30.54 7.51 -13.30
CA LEU A 23 29.23 7.93 -13.80
C LEU A 23 28.69 6.98 -14.88
N VAL A 24 29.54 6.47 -15.76
CA VAL A 24 29.14 5.48 -16.78
C VAL A 24 28.66 4.19 -16.13
N ILE A 25 29.41 3.67 -15.16
CA ILE A 25 29.02 2.44 -14.45
C ILE A 25 27.70 2.65 -13.69
N LEU A 26 27.56 3.76 -12.96
CA LEU A 26 26.31 4.10 -12.25
C LEU A 26 25.14 4.27 -13.22
N GLY A 27 25.35 4.86 -14.39
CA GLY A 27 24.33 5.00 -15.43
C GLY A 27 23.80 3.65 -15.92
N ILE A 28 24.68 2.70 -16.19
CA ILE A 28 24.31 1.35 -16.62
C ILE A 28 23.54 0.61 -15.51
N LEU A 29 24.01 0.69 -14.26
CA LEU A 29 23.34 0.07 -13.12
C LEU A 29 21.95 0.70 -12.88
N ALA A 30 21.83 2.02 -12.97
CA ALA A 30 20.58 2.73 -12.81
C ALA A 30 19.55 2.33 -13.89
N ALA A 31 19.97 2.16 -15.14
CA ALA A 31 19.11 1.77 -16.25
C ALA A 31 18.41 0.42 -16.00
N VAL A 32 19.04 -0.50 -15.29
CA VAL A 32 18.47 -1.80 -14.94
C VAL A 32 17.71 -1.76 -13.60
N ALA A 33 18.18 -0.99 -12.63
CA ALA A 33 17.61 -0.96 -11.28
C ALA A 33 16.27 -0.22 -11.22
N ILE A 34 16.10 0.87 -11.94
CA ILE A 34 14.89 1.70 -11.90
C ILE A 34 13.64 0.92 -12.31
N PRO A 35 13.56 0.24 -13.48
CA PRO A 35 12.37 -0.51 -13.85
C PRO A 35 12.04 -1.64 -12.86
N ARG A 36 13.06 -2.33 -12.33
CA ARG A 36 12.87 -3.37 -11.32
C ARG A 36 12.27 -2.83 -10.03
N PHE A 37 12.70 -1.66 -9.60
CA PHE A 37 12.16 -1.00 -8.41
C PHE A 37 10.69 -0.60 -8.62
N MET A 38 10.32 -0.11 -9.79
CA MET A 38 8.94 0.26 -10.12
C MET A 38 8.01 -0.96 -10.09
N ASP A 39 8.45 -2.10 -10.62
CA ASP A 39 7.69 -3.35 -10.58
C ASP A 39 7.46 -3.83 -9.14
N LEU A 40 8.50 -3.78 -8.30
CA LEU A 40 8.40 -4.16 -6.89
C LEU A 40 7.43 -3.28 -6.10
N THR A 41 7.43 -1.97 -6.34
CA THR A 41 6.50 -1.04 -5.67
C THR A 41 5.06 -1.29 -6.08
N THR A 42 4.80 -1.65 -7.34
CA THR A 42 3.47 -2.01 -7.83
C THR A 42 2.96 -3.28 -7.15
N VAL A 43 3.78 -4.34 -7.14
CA VAL A 43 3.42 -5.60 -6.46
C VAL A 43 3.20 -5.39 -4.96
N ALA A 44 4.03 -4.58 -4.30
CA ALA A 44 3.87 -4.27 -2.89
C ALA A 44 2.55 -3.53 -2.60
N SER A 45 2.17 -2.56 -3.45
CA SER A 45 0.93 -1.81 -3.29
C SER A 45 -0.32 -2.67 -3.51
N ASP A 46 -0.29 -3.63 -4.44
CA ASP A 46 -1.38 -4.58 -4.66
C ASP A 46 -1.53 -5.56 -3.49
N LYS A 47 -0.42 -6.02 -2.92
CA LYS A 47 -0.44 -6.86 -1.70
C LYS A 47 -1.00 -6.11 -0.50
N ALA A 48 -0.63 -4.85 -0.33
CA ALA A 48 -1.18 -4.01 0.72
C ALA A 48 -2.70 -3.75 0.54
N ALA A 49 -3.17 -3.54 -0.69
CA ALA A 49 -4.59 -3.45 -1.01
C ALA A 49 -5.34 -4.77 -0.69
N MET A 50 -4.72 -5.92 -0.96
CA MET A 50 -5.27 -7.23 -0.60
C MET A 50 -5.43 -7.39 0.92
N GLN A 51 -4.46 -6.93 1.70
CA GLN A 51 -4.53 -6.92 3.16
C GLN A 51 -5.65 -5.99 3.66
N ALA A 52 -5.82 -4.82 3.08
CA ALA A 52 -6.90 -3.90 3.40
C ALA A 52 -8.29 -4.51 3.12
N VAL A 53 -8.44 -5.28 2.03
CA VAL A 53 -9.66 -6.04 1.73
C VAL A 53 -9.91 -7.11 2.80
N ALA A 54 -8.89 -7.84 3.24
CA ALA A 54 -9.02 -8.84 4.29
C ALA A 54 -9.47 -8.22 5.62
N GLU A 55 -8.90 -7.07 5.97
CA GLU A 55 -9.35 -6.29 7.13
C GLU A 55 -10.80 -5.83 6.99
N GLY A 56 -11.19 -5.32 5.82
CA GLY A 56 -12.57 -4.93 5.53
C GLY A 56 -13.56 -6.09 5.69
N LYS A 57 -13.21 -7.28 5.24
CA LYS A 57 -14.01 -8.50 5.41
C LYS A 57 -14.14 -8.88 6.89
N SER A 58 -13.07 -8.82 7.66
CA SER A 58 -13.07 -9.12 9.09
C SER A 58 -13.97 -8.16 9.85
N ARG A 59 -13.89 -6.86 9.57
CA ARG A 59 -14.75 -5.83 10.16
C ARG A 59 -16.23 -6.05 9.81
N LEU A 60 -16.50 -6.45 8.56
CA LEU A 60 -17.86 -6.78 8.10
C LEU A 60 -18.44 -7.98 8.86
N SER A 61 -17.64 -9.03 9.08
CA SER A 61 -18.04 -10.19 9.87
C SER A 61 -18.34 -9.80 11.33
N ASN A 62 -17.52 -8.95 11.93
CA ASN A 62 -17.75 -8.43 13.28
C ASN A 62 -19.03 -7.59 13.35
N GLN A 63 -19.32 -6.78 12.31
CA GLN A 63 -20.55 -6.00 12.24
C GLN A 63 -21.77 -6.90 12.12
N PHE A 64 -21.69 -7.94 11.29
CA PHE A 64 -22.75 -8.95 11.15
C PHE A 64 -23.02 -9.65 12.50
N ALA A 65 -21.98 -10.10 13.19
CA ALA A 65 -22.12 -10.73 14.50
C ALA A 65 -22.78 -9.80 15.54
N ARG A 66 -22.41 -8.53 15.56
CA ARG A 66 -23.04 -7.53 16.43
C ARG A 66 -24.52 -7.34 16.13
N ASP A 67 -24.86 -7.26 14.84
CA ASP A 67 -26.26 -7.07 14.42
C ASP A 67 -27.13 -8.29 14.79
N LEU A 68 -26.57 -9.51 14.76
CA LEU A 68 -27.22 -10.71 15.24
C LEU A 68 -27.43 -10.70 16.77
N LEU A 69 -26.42 -10.30 17.54
CA LEU A 69 -26.48 -10.24 19.01
C LEU A 69 -27.47 -9.18 19.51
N MET A 70 -27.67 -8.11 18.76
CA MET A 70 -28.63 -7.05 19.08
C MET A 70 -30.07 -7.39 18.66
N ALA A 71 -30.34 -8.66 18.33
CA ALA A 71 -31.65 -9.17 17.91
C ALA A 71 -32.28 -8.35 16.76
N THR A 72 -31.43 -7.81 15.89
CA THR A 72 -31.87 -7.14 14.67
C THR A 72 -32.42 -8.18 13.71
N THR A 73 -33.73 -8.38 13.77
CA THR A 73 -34.45 -9.27 12.83
C THR A 73 -34.18 -8.79 11.38
N ASN A 74 -33.81 -9.72 10.51
CA ASN A 74 -33.49 -9.47 9.09
C ASN A 74 -32.23 -8.67 8.83
N VAL A 75 -31.07 -9.22 9.21
CA VAL A 75 -29.77 -8.75 8.70
C VAL A 75 -29.66 -9.17 7.24
N THR A 76 -29.85 -8.22 6.34
CA THR A 76 -29.72 -8.43 4.89
C THR A 76 -28.37 -7.86 4.41
N THR A 77 -27.85 -8.41 3.32
CA THR A 77 -26.61 -7.90 2.68
C THR A 77 -26.72 -6.43 2.30
N ASP A 78 -27.91 -5.93 1.97
CA ASP A 78 -28.15 -4.53 1.63
C ASP A 78 -27.96 -3.60 2.83
N LYS A 79 -28.62 -3.90 3.95
CA LYS A 79 -28.48 -3.15 5.21
C LYS A 79 -27.03 -3.18 5.72
N LEU A 80 -26.41 -4.36 5.65
CA LEU A 80 -25.05 -4.56 6.10
C LEU A 80 -24.03 -3.79 5.22
N ALA A 81 -24.17 -3.82 3.90
CA ALA A 81 -23.32 -3.07 2.99
C ALA A 81 -23.46 -1.55 3.18
N THR A 82 -24.69 -1.05 3.33
CA THR A 82 -24.96 0.38 3.59
C THR A 82 -24.33 0.82 4.91
N LYS A 83 -24.50 0.06 5.97
CA LYS A 83 -23.94 0.33 7.31
C LYS A 83 -22.41 0.27 7.29
N ALA A 84 -21.84 -0.73 6.61
CA ALA A 84 -20.38 -0.87 6.46
C ALA A 84 -19.79 0.31 5.68
N THR A 85 -20.42 0.75 4.61
CA THR A 85 -19.98 1.93 3.83
C THR A 85 -19.98 3.19 4.69
N ALA A 86 -20.95 3.35 5.58
CA ALA A 86 -21.01 4.51 6.46
C ALA A 86 -19.99 4.50 7.60
N SER A 87 -19.68 3.32 8.17
CA SER A 87 -18.90 3.21 9.41
C SER A 87 -17.51 2.58 9.24
N LEU A 88 -17.27 1.84 8.15
CA LEU A 88 -16.05 1.06 7.93
C LEU A 88 -15.32 1.46 6.64
N ALA A 89 -15.43 2.71 6.25
CA ALA A 89 -15.00 3.21 4.93
C ALA A 89 -13.48 3.28 4.72
N SER A 90 -12.65 2.99 5.73
CA SER A 90 -11.20 3.06 5.60
C SER A 90 -10.47 1.97 6.37
N ALA A 91 -9.34 1.52 5.82
CA ALA A 91 -8.38 0.64 6.45
C ALA A 91 -6.97 1.20 6.20
N GLY A 92 -6.42 1.95 7.17
CA GLY A 92 -5.18 2.69 7.01
C GLY A 92 -5.28 3.67 5.83
N ASP A 93 -4.35 3.57 4.91
CA ASP A 93 -4.27 4.43 3.70
C ASP A 93 -5.17 3.94 2.55
N TYR A 94 -6.06 2.99 2.79
CA TYR A 94 -6.98 2.46 1.80
C TYR A 94 -8.42 2.84 2.11
N LYS A 95 -9.16 3.27 1.10
CA LYS A 95 -10.61 3.45 1.14
C LYS A 95 -11.28 2.12 0.86
N LEU A 96 -12.23 1.74 1.71
CA LEU A 96 -13.04 0.54 1.56
C LEU A 96 -14.40 0.89 1.01
N ALA A 97 -14.85 0.15 0.01
CA ALA A 97 -16.19 0.23 -0.55
C ALA A 97 -16.86 -1.15 -0.43
N TYR A 98 -18.10 -1.15 0.03
CA TYR A 98 -18.93 -2.34 0.21
C TYR A 98 -20.10 -2.27 -0.75
N SER A 99 -20.17 -3.19 -1.69
CA SER A 99 -21.23 -3.25 -2.69
C SER A 99 -21.97 -4.58 -2.60
N ARG A 100 -23.28 -4.54 -2.44
CA ARG A 100 -24.11 -5.75 -2.53
C ARG A 100 -24.02 -6.34 -3.94
N MET A 101 -23.75 -7.64 -4.02
CA MET A 101 -23.73 -8.39 -5.27
C MET A 101 -24.97 -9.30 -5.39
N SER A 102 -25.34 -9.95 -4.28
CA SER A 102 -26.51 -10.82 -4.21
C SER A 102 -27.16 -10.80 -2.83
N ALA A 103 -28.17 -11.64 -2.63
CA ALA A 103 -28.80 -11.81 -1.31
C ALA A 103 -27.83 -12.34 -0.23
N THR A 104 -26.75 -12.98 -0.64
CA THR A 104 -25.76 -13.61 0.26
C THR A 104 -24.35 -13.07 0.11
N GLU A 105 -24.10 -12.14 -0.84
CA GLU A 105 -22.75 -11.72 -1.20
C GLU A 105 -22.58 -10.20 -1.15
N ILE A 106 -21.49 -9.76 -0.56
CA ILE A 106 -21.03 -8.37 -0.55
C ILE A 106 -19.60 -8.33 -1.13
N LYS A 107 -19.38 -7.50 -2.14
CA LYS A 107 -18.06 -7.21 -2.66
C LYS A 107 -17.38 -6.15 -1.79
N VAL A 108 -16.24 -6.49 -1.24
CA VAL A 108 -15.37 -5.57 -0.51
C VAL A 108 -14.24 -5.15 -1.42
N ARG A 109 -14.10 -3.87 -1.68
CA ARG A 109 -13.05 -3.29 -2.52
C ARG A 109 -12.21 -2.32 -1.71
N ALA A 110 -10.91 -2.45 -1.80
CA ALA A 110 -9.95 -1.49 -1.28
C ALA A 110 -9.31 -0.71 -2.43
N THR A 111 -9.17 0.59 -2.26
CA THR A 111 -8.50 1.48 -3.22
C THR A 111 -7.57 2.40 -2.44
N GLY A 112 -6.33 2.51 -2.88
CA GLY A 112 -5.34 3.38 -2.25
C GLY A 112 -5.78 4.84 -2.25
N SER A 113 -5.42 5.58 -1.22
CA SER A 113 -5.76 6.98 -1.01
C SER A 113 -4.51 7.86 -1.10
N GLY A 114 -4.64 9.02 -1.71
CA GLY A 114 -3.54 9.97 -1.86
C GLY A 114 -2.42 9.44 -2.75
N THR A 115 -1.22 9.34 -2.21
CA THR A 115 -0.01 8.85 -2.91
C THR A 115 0.07 7.32 -2.96
N VAL A 116 -0.70 6.63 -2.12
CA VAL A 116 -0.72 5.16 -2.08
C VAL A 116 -1.53 4.64 -3.26
N LYS A 117 -0.89 3.76 -4.04
CA LYS A 117 -1.51 3.09 -5.19
C LYS A 117 -1.94 1.68 -4.79
N GLY A 118 -2.58 1.00 -5.73
CA GLY A 118 -3.06 -0.37 -5.55
C GLY A 118 -4.56 -0.42 -5.29
N THR A 119 -5.17 -1.43 -5.87
CA THR A 119 -6.59 -1.72 -5.67
C THR A 119 -6.78 -3.21 -5.68
N ASN A 120 -7.65 -3.68 -4.81
CA ASN A 120 -8.03 -5.08 -4.76
C ASN A 120 -9.49 -5.23 -4.37
N SER A 121 -10.09 -6.37 -4.65
CA SER A 121 -11.46 -6.66 -4.21
C SER A 121 -11.66 -8.15 -4.01
N SER A 122 -12.51 -8.50 -3.05
CA SER A 122 -12.91 -9.89 -2.78
C SER A 122 -14.37 -9.95 -2.38
N LEU A 123 -14.98 -11.11 -2.52
CA LEU A 123 -16.34 -11.37 -2.04
C LEU A 123 -16.31 -11.77 -0.56
N TRP A 124 -17.28 -11.27 0.16
CA TRP A 124 -17.66 -11.73 1.49
C TRP A 124 -19.02 -12.41 1.38
N ILE A 125 -19.13 -13.61 1.93
CA ILE A 125 -20.35 -14.42 1.86
C ILE A 125 -21.01 -14.39 3.23
N LEU A 126 -22.32 -14.16 3.24
CA LEU A 126 -23.13 -14.17 4.46
C LEU A 126 -23.07 -15.56 5.09
N PRO A 127 -22.62 -15.68 6.36
CA PRO A 127 -22.66 -16.96 7.07
C PRO A 127 -24.11 -17.44 7.24
N GLN A 128 -24.34 -18.72 7.01
CA GLN A 128 -25.65 -19.38 7.20
C GLN A 128 -25.77 -19.96 8.59
#